data_f2d485b2e1e1ee6056da58b3eb16bbb6
#
_entry.id   f2d485b2e1e1ee6056da58b3eb16bbb6
#
_cell.length_a   1.000
_cell.length_b   1.000
_cell.length_c   1.000
_cell.angle_alpha   90.00
_cell.angle_beta   90.00
_cell.angle_gamma   90.00
#
_symmetry.space_group_name_H-M   'P 1'
#
loop_
_entity.id
_entity.type
_entity.pdbx_description
1 polymer ?
#
loop_
_entity_poly.entity_id
_entity_poly.type
_entity_poly.pdbx_seq_one_letter_code
_entity_poly.pdbx_strand_id
1 'polypeptide(L)'
;MPTIPTETVPMLTVSALTFVLKEVVETSFPHVWVSGEISNLMRAGSGHVYFTLKDDAAQLKAVMWRSTAQRVRFDLRDGMEVITAGAIQVYEARGQHQLVVEQMQPKGIGPLELAFRQLQQKLAAEGLFDAERKRPLPRFPRRIAL
;
A
#
# COMPACT_ATOMS: atom_id res chain seq x y z
N MET A 1 39.77 -8.55 -18.84
CA MET A 1 39.40 -9.15 -17.53
C MET A 1 39.55 -8.10 -16.46
N PRO A 2 38.50 -7.81 -15.70
CA PRO A 2 38.67 -6.93 -14.54
C PRO A 2 39.60 -7.58 -13.54
N THR A 3 40.61 -6.87 -13.14
CA THR A 3 41.55 -7.30 -12.11
C THR A 3 40.83 -7.29 -10.77
N ILE A 4 40.89 -8.39 -10.03
CA ILE A 4 40.36 -8.44 -8.67
C ILE A 4 41.18 -7.47 -7.82
N PRO A 5 40.58 -6.42 -7.26
CA PRO A 5 41.33 -5.49 -6.42
C PRO A 5 41.80 -6.19 -5.15
N THR A 6 43.12 -6.20 -4.95
CA THR A 6 43.74 -7.02 -3.92
C THR A 6 43.79 -6.35 -2.54
N GLU A 7 43.51 -5.07 -2.40
CA GLU A 7 43.88 -4.37 -1.17
C GLU A 7 42.81 -3.60 -0.41
N THR A 8 41.62 -3.38 -0.96
CA THR A 8 40.62 -2.50 -0.29
C THR A 8 39.18 -3.01 -0.26
N VAL A 9 38.87 -4.08 -0.98
CA VAL A 9 37.52 -4.62 -1.02
C VAL A 9 37.52 -6.04 -0.46
N PRO A 10 36.84 -6.29 0.65
CA PRO A 10 36.78 -7.63 1.22
C PRO A 10 36.03 -8.57 0.27
N MET A 11 36.58 -9.79 0.12
CA MET A 11 35.93 -10.84 -0.62
C MET A 11 34.82 -11.45 0.25
N LEU A 12 33.60 -11.33 -0.17
CA LEU A 12 32.43 -11.87 0.54
C LEU A 12 31.90 -13.12 -0.16
N THR A 13 31.36 -14.04 0.60
CA THR A 13 30.53 -15.11 0.05
C THR A 13 29.19 -14.56 -0.39
N VAL A 14 28.46 -15.31 -1.20
CA VAL A 14 27.11 -14.91 -1.62
C VAL A 14 26.20 -14.70 -0.40
N SER A 15 26.24 -15.61 0.55
CA SER A 15 25.42 -15.50 1.77
C SER A 15 25.85 -14.31 2.64
N ALA A 16 27.15 -14.05 2.75
CA ALA A 16 27.62 -12.89 3.52
C ALA A 16 27.20 -11.57 2.87
N LEU A 17 27.30 -11.46 1.55
CA LEU A 17 26.86 -10.28 0.83
C LEU A 17 25.34 -10.10 0.96
N THR A 18 24.58 -11.17 0.79
CA THR A 18 23.12 -11.12 0.90
C THR A 18 22.68 -10.72 2.31
N PHE A 19 23.36 -11.21 3.33
CA PHE A 19 23.13 -10.80 4.72
C PHE A 19 23.36 -9.30 4.92
N VAL A 20 24.46 -8.77 4.40
CA VAL A 20 24.76 -7.33 4.49
C VAL A 20 23.70 -6.50 3.75
N LEU A 21 23.34 -6.92 2.54
CA LEU A 21 22.27 -6.26 1.77
C LEU A 21 20.95 -6.26 2.52
N LYS A 22 20.59 -7.37 3.14
CA LYS A 22 19.40 -7.47 3.98
C LYS A 22 19.44 -6.46 5.11
N GLU A 23 20.53 -6.42 5.87
CA GLU A 23 20.70 -5.49 6.98
C GLU A 23 20.57 -4.03 6.53
N VAL A 24 21.24 -3.67 5.43
CA VAL A 24 21.20 -2.31 4.89
C VAL A 24 19.79 -1.95 4.43
N VAL A 25 19.15 -2.82 3.66
CA VAL A 25 17.81 -2.56 3.10
C VAL A 25 16.75 -2.48 4.21
N GLU A 26 16.72 -3.45 5.10
CA GLU A 26 15.72 -3.51 6.16
C GLU A 26 15.89 -2.37 7.17
N THR A 27 17.12 -1.97 7.45
CA THR A 27 17.40 -0.83 8.32
C THR A 27 17.05 0.50 7.67
N SER A 28 17.27 0.61 6.36
CA SER A 28 16.96 1.85 5.60
C SER A 28 15.48 2.06 5.35
N PHE A 29 14.70 0.97 5.26
CA PHE A 29 13.28 1.03 4.94
C PHE A 29 12.42 0.27 5.98
N PRO A 30 12.52 0.63 7.27
CA PRO A 30 11.69 0.01 8.31
C PRO A 30 10.23 0.40 8.20
N HIS A 31 9.95 1.53 7.55
CA HIS A 31 8.62 2.02 7.25
C HIS A 31 8.67 2.89 6.01
N VAL A 32 7.92 2.52 4.98
CA VAL A 32 7.92 3.22 3.70
C VAL A 32 6.51 3.28 3.13
N TRP A 33 6.23 4.39 2.44
CA TRP A 33 5.01 4.55 1.67
C TRP A 33 5.31 4.29 0.20
N VAL A 34 4.51 3.42 -0.42
CA VAL A 34 4.69 3.04 -1.82
C VAL A 34 3.36 3.15 -2.55
N SER A 35 3.36 3.82 -3.69
CA SER A 35 2.23 3.95 -4.59
C SER A 35 2.44 3.04 -5.80
N GLY A 36 1.41 2.33 -6.20
CA GLY A 36 1.47 1.48 -7.38
C GLY A 36 0.13 0.87 -7.73
N GLU A 37 0.11 0.16 -8.84
CA GLU A 37 -1.03 -0.61 -9.31
C GLU A 37 -0.92 -2.05 -8.88
N ILE A 38 -2.01 -2.62 -8.37
CA ILE A 38 -2.08 -4.05 -7.99
C ILE A 38 -2.09 -4.91 -9.25
N SER A 39 -1.25 -5.94 -9.23
CA SER A 39 -1.15 -6.95 -10.27
C SER A 39 -0.91 -8.32 -9.63
N ASN A 40 -1.30 -9.38 -10.32
CA ASN A 40 -1.11 -10.76 -9.86
C ASN A 40 -1.64 -11.01 -8.44
N LEU A 41 -2.79 -10.48 -8.13
CA LEU A 41 -3.43 -10.62 -6.82
C LEU A 41 -3.79 -12.09 -6.58
N MET A 42 -3.31 -12.61 -5.46
CA MET A 42 -3.60 -13.98 -5.04
C MET A 42 -3.98 -14.01 -3.56
N ARG A 43 -5.12 -14.59 -3.29
CA ARG A 43 -5.60 -14.83 -1.92
C ARG A 43 -5.29 -16.26 -1.53
N ALA A 44 -4.40 -16.46 -0.58
CA ALA A 44 -4.06 -17.77 -0.06
C ALA A 44 -5.18 -18.33 0.84
N GLY A 45 -5.29 -19.63 0.92
CA GLY A 45 -6.25 -20.28 1.82
C GLY A 45 -6.02 -19.96 3.30
N SER A 46 -4.79 -19.59 3.67
CA SER A 46 -4.44 -19.13 5.01
C SER A 46 -5.00 -17.74 5.36
N GLY A 47 -5.51 -16.99 4.38
CA GLY A 47 -5.96 -15.62 4.53
C GLY A 47 -4.91 -14.56 4.20
N HIS A 48 -3.67 -14.96 3.94
CA HIS A 48 -2.65 -14.05 3.46
C HIS A 48 -2.93 -13.63 2.03
N VAL A 49 -2.59 -12.39 1.68
CA VAL A 49 -2.78 -11.84 0.34
C VAL A 49 -1.42 -11.51 -0.26
N TYR A 50 -1.15 -12.04 -1.44
CA TYR A 50 0.07 -11.79 -2.21
C TYR A 50 -0.29 -11.02 -3.47
N PHE A 51 0.52 -10.03 -3.80
CA PHE A 51 0.33 -9.26 -5.03
C PHE A 51 1.64 -8.62 -5.45
N THR A 52 1.63 -8.02 -6.63
CA THR A 52 2.72 -7.22 -7.14
C THR A 52 2.23 -5.77 -7.25
N LEU A 53 3.00 -4.84 -6.70
CA LEU A 53 2.83 -3.43 -7.00
C LEU A 53 3.68 -3.09 -8.21
N LYS A 54 3.12 -2.41 -9.16
CA LYS A 54 3.84 -2.00 -10.37
C LYS A 54 3.57 -0.54 -10.71
N ASP A 55 4.52 0.05 -11.39
CA ASP A 55 4.37 1.32 -12.12
C ASP A 55 4.90 1.13 -13.55
N ASP A 56 5.10 2.22 -14.27
CA ASP A 56 5.55 2.16 -15.67
C ASP A 56 6.98 1.60 -15.83
N ALA A 57 7.77 1.59 -14.76
CA ALA A 57 9.20 1.27 -14.84
C ALA A 57 9.62 0.05 -14.01
N ALA A 58 8.87 -0.29 -12.95
CA ALA A 58 9.32 -1.28 -11.96
C ALA A 58 8.18 -2.07 -11.37
N GLN A 59 8.54 -3.18 -10.74
CA GLN A 59 7.63 -4.05 -10.02
C GLN A 59 8.20 -4.37 -8.64
N LEU A 60 7.33 -4.46 -7.65
CA LEU A 60 7.66 -4.79 -6.28
C LEU A 60 6.69 -5.84 -5.77
N LYS A 61 7.21 -6.96 -5.33
CA LYS A 61 6.38 -7.98 -4.68
C LYS A 61 5.93 -7.49 -3.32
N ALA A 62 4.69 -7.77 -3.00
CA ALA A 62 4.08 -7.37 -1.74
C ALA A 62 3.31 -8.52 -1.12
N VAL A 63 3.30 -8.53 0.19
CA VAL A 63 2.52 -9.48 0.98
C VAL A 63 1.77 -8.74 2.07
N MET A 64 0.55 -9.15 2.28
CA MET A 64 -0.29 -8.65 3.36
C MET A 64 -0.72 -9.85 4.20
N TRP A 65 -0.27 -9.87 5.45
CA TRP A 65 -0.62 -10.97 6.36
C TRP A 65 -2.12 -10.95 6.67
N ARG A 66 -2.65 -12.09 7.03
CA ARG A 66 -4.08 -12.27 7.33
C ARG A 66 -4.66 -11.17 8.24
N SER A 67 -3.96 -10.84 9.31
CA SER A 67 -4.43 -9.82 10.25
C SER A 67 -4.58 -8.44 9.60
N THR A 68 -3.67 -8.07 8.73
CA THR A 68 -3.75 -6.82 7.97
C THR A 68 -4.82 -6.91 6.88
N ALA A 69 -4.88 -8.03 6.17
CA ALA A 69 -5.87 -8.25 5.11
C ALA A 69 -7.31 -8.15 5.63
N GLN A 70 -7.56 -8.62 6.85
CA GLN A 70 -8.88 -8.53 7.48
C GLN A 70 -9.28 -7.09 7.84
N ARG A 71 -8.30 -6.18 7.98
CA ARG A 71 -8.56 -4.77 8.27
C ARG A 71 -8.81 -3.93 7.03
N VAL A 72 -8.49 -4.45 5.85
CA VAL A 72 -8.76 -3.77 4.58
C VAL A 72 -10.25 -3.84 4.29
N ARG A 73 -10.88 -2.67 4.15
CA ARG A 73 -12.34 -2.55 4.03
C ARG A 73 -12.83 -2.30 2.60
N PHE A 74 -11.97 -2.42 1.63
CA PHE A 74 -12.34 -2.29 0.22
C PHE A 74 -11.94 -3.55 -0.54
N ASP A 75 -12.59 -3.78 -1.67
CA ASP A 75 -12.34 -4.95 -2.48
C ASP A 75 -11.08 -4.78 -3.33
N LEU A 76 -10.10 -5.64 -3.11
CA LEU A 76 -8.83 -5.62 -3.84
C LEU A 76 -9.01 -6.28 -5.20
N ARG A 77 -8.53 -5.62 -6.24
CA ARG A 77 -8.59 -6.12 -7.63
C ARG A 77 -7.31 -5.77 -8.37
N ASP A 78 -6.98 -6.60 -9.35
CA ASP A 78 -5.94 -6.27 -10.31
C ASP A 78 -6.32 -4.98 -11.06
N GLY A 79 -5.33 -4.14 -11.33
CA GLY A 79 -5.54 -2.87 -12.00
C GLY A 79 -5.89 -1.71 -11.07
N MET A 80 -6.12 -1.98 -9.80
CA MET A 80 -6.43 -0.93 -8.82
C MET A 80 -5.15 -0.19 -8.41
N GLU A 81 -5.18 1.13 -8.44
CA GLU A 81 -4.11 1.95 -7.89
C GLU A 81 -4.30 2.13 -6.38
N VAL A 82 -3.23 1.87 -5.64
CA VAL A 82 -3.22 1.94 -4.18
C VAL A 82 -2.00 2.68 -3.65
N ILE A 83 -2.13 3.16 -2.42
CA ILE A 83 -1.02 3.65 -1.60
C ILE A 83 -0.87 2.69 -0.43
N THR A 84 0.32 2.15 -0.26
CA THR A 84 0.62 1.17 0.78
C THR A 84 1.68 1.69 1.71
N ALA A 85 1.59 1.31 2.97
CA ALA A 85 2.64 1.54 3.95
C ALA A 85 3.09 0.22 4.54
N GLY A 86 4.36 0.07 4.76
CA GLY A 86 4.93 -1.14 5.33
C GLY A 86 6.45 -1.12 5.38
N ALA A 87 7.01 -2.27 5.62
CA ALA A 87 8.47 -2.47 5.71
C ALA A 87 8.98 -3.29 4.53
N ILE A 88 10.16 -2.98 4.06
CA ILE A 88 10.86 -3.81 3.08
C ILE A 88 11.58 -4.94 3.81
N GLN A 89 11.38 -6.16 3.36
CA GLN A 89 12.08 -7.34 3.83
C GLN A 89 12.82 -8.03 2.68
N VAL A 90 13.96 -8.60 2.99
CA VAL A 90 14.77 -9.36 2.04
C VAL A 90 14.67 -10.83 2.36
N TYR A 91 14.25 -11.61 1.36
CA TYR A 91 14.24 -13.06 1.43
C TYR A 91 15.60 -13.59 0.98
N GLU A 92 16.46 -13.94 1.94
CA GLU A 92 17.87 -14.26 1.70
C GLU A 92 18.08 -15.43 0.74
N ALA A 93 17.27 -16.48 0.89
CA ALA A 93 17.41 -17.69 0.10
C ALA A 93 17.27 -17.46 -1.41
N ARG A 94 16.54 -16.44 -1.80
CA ARG A 94 16.28 -16.09 -3.20
C ARG A 94 16.84 -14.74 -3.62
N GLY A 95 17.46 -14.00 -2.69
CA GLY A 95 17.95 -12.67 -2.98
C GLY A 95 16.87 -11.70 -3.41
N GLN A 96 15.64 -11.91 -2.97
CA GLN A 96 14.47 -11.09 -3.36
C GLN A 96 14.03 -10.20 -2.22
N HIS A 97 13.64 -8.98 -2.54
CA HIS A 97 13.01 -8.07 -1.60
C HIS A 97 11.50 -8.03 -1.82
N GLN A 98 10.77 -7.77 -0.75
CA GLN A 98 9.32 -7.63 -0.78
C GLN A 98 8.85 -6.57 0.20
N LEU A 99 7.70 -6.00 -0.09
CA LEU A 99 7.01 -5.09 0.81
C LEU A 99 6.06 -5.89 1.69
N VAL A 100 6.23 -5.82 3.00
CA VAL A 100 5.24 -6.32 3.96
C VAL A 100 4.28 -5.19 4.28
N VAL A 101 3.07 -5.28 3.75
CA VAL A 101 2.07 -4.22 3.83
C VAL A 101 1.40 -4.22 5.20
N GLU A 102 1.44 -3.10 5.86
CA GLU A 102 0.79 -2.86 7.15
C GLU A 102 -0.50 -2.05 7.01
N GLN A 103 -0.53 -1.18 6.02
CA GLN A 103 -1.69 -0.32 5.72
C GLN A 103 -1.84 -0.17 4.21
N MET A 104 -3.06 -0.04 3.75
CA MET A 104 -3.38 0.19 2.34
C MET A 104 -4.62 1.05 2.19
N GLN A 105 -4.58 1.95 1.23
CA GLN A 105 -5.73 2.75 0.85
C GLN A 105 -5.79 2.92 -0.68
N PRO A 106 -6.97 3.04 -1.27
CA PRO A 106 -7.08 3.34 -2.70
C PRO A 106 -6.46 4.70 -3.02
N LYS A 107 -5.70 4.75 -4.11
CA LYS A 107 -5.18 6.00 -4.64
C LYS A 107 -6.28 6.75 -5.38
N GLY A 108 -6.22 8.09 -5.38
CA GLY A 108 -7.24 8.94 -6.01
C GLY A 108 -8.38 9.30 -5.07
N ILE A 109 -8.44 8.66 -3.90
CA ILE A 109 -9.29 9.11 -2.81
C ILE A 109 -8.39 9.89 -1.86
N GLY A 110 -8.32 11.22 -2.03
CA GLY A 110 -7.57 12.07 -1.14
C GLY A 110 -8.11 11.98 0.30
N PRO A 111 -7.30 12.31 1.31
CA PRO A 111 -7.73 12.25 2.71
C PRO A 111 -9.03 13.02 2.98
N LEU A 112 -9.21 14.15 2.30
CA LEU A 112 -10.42 14.96 2.41
C LEU A 112 -11.63 14.23 1.81
N GLU A 113 -11.46 13.60 0.66
CA GLU A 113 -12.51 12.85 -0.01
C GLU A 113 -12.92 11.60 0.76
N LEU A 114 -11.94 10.90 1.34
CA LEU A 114 -12.19 9.77 2.22
C LEU A 114 -12.96 10.21 3.47
N ALA A 115 -12.55 11.29 4.10
CA ALA A 115 -13.26 11.88 5.25
C ALA A 115 -14.69 12.27 4.88
N PHE A 116 -14.88 12.83 3.70
CA PHE A 116 -16.20 13.20 3.20
C PHE A 116 -17.11 11.98 2.98
N ARG A 117 -16.58 10.90 2.40
CA ARG A 117 -17.31 9.63 2.24
C ARG A 117 -17.68 9.00 3.57
N GLN A 118 -16.77 9.00 4.52
CA GLN A 118 -17.04 8.48 5.86
C GLN A 118 -18.12 9.30 6.56
N LEU A 119 -18.09 10.62 6.39
CA LEU A 119 -19.12 11.51 6.92
C LEU A 119 -20.47 11.24 6.28
N GLN A 120 -20.53 11.05 4.95
CA GLN A 120 -21.77 10.70 4.26
C GLN A 120 -22.36 9.38 4.77
N GLN A 121 -21.53 8.37 4.96
CA GLN A 121 -21.97 7.08 5.50
C GLN A 121 -22.53 7.23 6.91
N LYS A 122 -21.86 8.01 7.75
CA LYS A 122 -22.32 8.30 9.11
C LYS A 122 -23.65 9.02 9.11
N LEU A 123 -23.80 10.05 8.29
CA LEU A 123 -25.04 10.82 8.18
C LEU A 123 -26.20 9.97 7.62
N ALA A 124 -25.91 9.10 6.66
CA ALA A 124 -26.90 8.15 6.15
C ALA A 124 -27.35 7.16 7.23
N ALA A 125 -26.43 6.64 8.04
CA ALA A 125 -26.71 5.74 9.15
C ALA A 125 -27.55 6.44 10.26
N GLU A 126 -27.36 7.74 10.44
CA GLU A 126 -28.13 8.55 11.38
C GLU A 126 -29.49 9.01 10.81
N GLY A 127 -29.79 8.67 9.55
CA GLY A 127 -31.07 9.02 8.90
C GLY A 127 -31.19 10.49 8.50
N LEU A 128 -30.08 11.23 8.44
CA LEU A 128 -30.10 12.66 8.10
C LEU A 128 -30.40 12.94 6.63
N PHE A 129 -30.31 11.94 5.77
CA PHE A 129 -30.68 12.02 4.36
C PHE A 129 -32.09 11.51 4.07
N ASP A 130 -32.85 11.11 5.10
CA ASP A 130 -34.24 10.71 4.92
C ASP A 130 -35.07 11.88 4.43
N ALA A 131 -36.03 11.61 3.53
CA ALA A 131 -36.85 12.63 2.89
C ALA A 131 -37.60 13.51 3.91
N GLU A 132 -37.95 12.96 5.07
CA GLU A 132 -38.61 13.65 6.16
C GLU A 132 -37.77 14.72 6.85
N ARG A 133 -36.44 14.59 6.76
CA ARG A 133 -35.46 15.50 7.36
C ARG A 133 -34.83 16.47 6.36
N LYS A 134 -35.08 16.29 5.08
CA LYS A 134 -34.66 17.23 4.07
C LYS A 134 -35.48 18.52 4.17
N ARG A 135 -34.80 19.58 4.61
CA ARG A 135 -35.37 20.91 4.48
C ARG A 135 -35.34 21.30 2.99
N PRO A 136 -36.50 21.82 2.45
CA PRO A 136 -36.49 22.34 1.10
C PRO A 136 -35.42 23.43 0.99
N LEU A 137 -34.58 23.33 -0.03
CA LEU A 137 -33.63 24.39 -0.37
C LEU A 137 -34.42 25.69 -0.64
N PRO A 138 -33.96 26.85 -0.16
CA PRO A 138 -34.59 28.12 -0.48
C PRO A 138 -34.66 28.27 -1.99
N ARG A 139 -35.80 28.71 -2.48
CA ARG A 139 -36.12 28.82 -3.90
C ARG A 139 -35.12 29.62 -4.72
N PHE A 140 -34.45 30.56 -4.07
CA PHE A 140 -33.40 31.40 -4.65
C PHE A 140 -32.32 31.63 -3.63
N PRO A 141 -31.24 30.79 -3.57
CA PRO A 141 -30.11 31.12 -2.73
C PRO A 141 -29.46 32.41 -3.24
N ARG A 142 -29.58 33.45 -2.47
CA ARG A 142 -29.01 34.75 -2.82
C ARG A 142 -27.46 34.76 -2.80
N ARG A 143 -26.84 33.75 -2.21
CA ARG A 143 -25.40 33.59 -2.17
C ARG A 143 -25.07 32.11 -2.24
N ILE A 144 -24.31 31.75 -3.26
CA ILE A 144 -23.65 30.45 -3.34
C ILE A 144 -22.23 30.70 -2.81
N ALA A 145 -21.89 30.09 -1.68
CA ALA A 145 -20.50 30.05 -1.22
C ALA A 145 -19.74 29.07 -2.11
N LEU A 146 -18.80 29.60 -2.85
CA LEU A 146 -17.88 28.81 -3.63
C LEU A 146 -16.68 28.43 -2.77
#